data_d3e3659e147ab045a44829980d0b8f53
#
_entry.id   d3e3659e147ab045a44829980d0b8f53
#
_cell.length_a   1.000
_cell.length_b   1.000
_cell.length_c   1.000
_cell.angle_alpha   90.00
_cell.angle_beta   90.00
_cell.angle_gamma   90.00
#
_symmetry.space_group_name_H-M   'P 1'
#
loop_
_entity.id
_entity.type
_entity.pdbx_description
1 polymer ?
#
loop_
_entity_poly.entity_id
_entity_poly.type
_entity_poly.pdbx_seq_one_letter_code
_entity_poly.pdbx_strand_id
1 'polypeptide(L)'
;HEATCFFYNCENLGGDRPSAALSGDGKYLYFVSGWHGASNLYRASTDKAEIVPVTSELAAWRSIVRSNDQYLLTRGDFTSVPELYLADEGMMRGEKPFEPKKLTDLNPWMKGMLVSPKEMWIDTLDGESRVQGFVFPPQGMEPGKKYPAVVYIHGGPTPFMGAALTYEHQCILGAGMGLIIMNFRGSSG
;
A
#
# COMPACT_ATOMS: atom_id res chain seq x y z
N HIS A 1 18.64 -0.17 7.68
CA HIS A 1 17.36 -0.33 6.99
C HIS A 1 17.45 -1.62 6.19
N GLU A 2 16.86 -2.68 6.72
CA GLU A 2 16.69 -3.89 5.94
C GLU A 2 15.57 -3.61 4.94
N ALA A 3 15.93 -3.49 3.67
CA ALA A 3 14.97 -3.53 2.59
C ALA A 3 14.44 -4.96 2.52
N THR A 4 13.48 -5.27 3.36
CA THR A 4 12.79 -6.53 3.29
C THR A 4 11.86 -6.43 2.10
N CYS A 5 12.29 -7.01 0.99
CA CYS A 5 11.46 -7.19 -0.18
C CYS A 5 10.35 -8.17 0.22
N PHE A 6 9.18 -7.63 0.60
CA PHE A 6 8.07 -8.46 1.07
C PHE A 6 7.39 -9.15 -0.09
N PHE A 7 7.68 -10.43 -0.16
CA PHE A 7 6.99 -11.40 -1.00
C PHE A 7 5.66 -11.87 -0.40
N TYR A 8 5.39 -11.50 0.83
CA TYR A 8 4.15 -11.83 1.55
C TYR A 8 3.43 -10.55 1.92
N ASN A 9 2.62 -10.16 1.14
CA ASN A 9 1.23 -10.05 1.11
C ASN A 9 0.50 -9.83 2.42
N CYS A 10 -0.18 -8.73 2.52
CA CYS A 10 -1.51 -8.77 3.09
C CYS A 10 -2.27 -9.91 2.37
N GLU A 11 -2.93 -10.75 3.12
CA GLU A 11 -3.63 -11.97 2.66
C GLU A 11 -4.63 -11.76 1.50
N ASN A 12 -4.88 -10.53 1.10
CA ASN A 12 -5.82 -10.15 0.05
C ASN A 12 -5.18 -9.51 -1.18
N LEU A 13 -3.86 -9.46 -1.31
CA LEU A 13 -3.21 -8.71 -2.39
C LEU A 13 -2.76 -9.56 -3.58
N GLY A 14 -3.10 -10.85 -3.63
CA GLY A 14 -2.97 -11.75 -4.77
C GLY A 14 -1.72 -11.54 -5.64
N GLY A 15 -0.57 -12.02 -5.18
CA GLY A 15 0.62 -11.92 -6.01
C GLY A 15 1.83 -12.57 -5.35
N ASP A 16 2.09 -13.82 -5.67
CA ASP A 16 3.18 -14.64 -5.11
C ASP A 16 4.55 -14.32 -5.68
N ARG A 17 4.74 -13.16 -6.34
CA ARG A 17 6.02 -12.85 -6.97
C ARG A 17 6.48 -11.44 -6.66
N PRO A 18 7.77 -11.28 -6.30
CA PRO A 18 8.37 -9.97 -6.20
C PRO A 18 8.27 -9.28 -7.54
N SER A 19 7.81 -8.06 -7.52
CA SER A 19 7.83 -7.26 -8.72
C SER A 19 9.07 -6.40 -8.72
N ALA A 20 10.00 -6.73 -9.60
CA ALA A 20 11.21 -5.98 -9.84
C ALA A 20 11.54 -5.95 -11.33
N ALA A 21 12.17 -4.88 -11.77
CA ALA A 21 12.63 -4.71 -13.15
C ALA A 21 13.93 -3.92 -13.20
N LEU A 22 14.86 -4.33 -14.05
CA LEU A 22 16.06 -3.55 -14.35
C LEU A 22 15.74 -2.43 -15.35
N SER A 23 16.43 -1.30 -15.20
CA SER A 23 16.45 -0.24 -16.19
C SER A 23 17.02 -0.74 -17.53
N GLY A 24 16.75 -0.03 -18.64
CA GLY A 24 17.21 -0.41 -19.96
C GLY A 24 18.72 -0.52 -20.10
N ASP A 25 19.46 0.30 -19.38
CA ASP A 25 20.93 0.31 -19.34
C ASP A 25 21.52 -0.54 -18.21
N GLY A 26 20.68 -1.22 -17.42
CA GLY A 26 21.11 -2.07 -16.30
C GLY A 26 21.64 -1.33 -15.06
N LYS A 27 21.56 0.01 -15.01
CA LYS A 27 22.12 0.80 -13.91
C LYS A 27 21.25 0.86 -12.68
N TYR A 28 19.96 0.55 -12.81
CA TYR A 28 18.98 0.63 -11.73
C TYR A 28 18.14 -0.63 -11.66
N LEU A 29 17.85 -1.05 -10.45
CA LEU A 29 16.82 -2.03 -10.13
C LEU A 29 15.63 -1.30 -9.52
N TYR A 30 14.45 -1.40 -10.14
CA TYR A 30 13.20 -0.93 -9.60
C TYR A 30 12.47 -2.07 -8.91
N PHE A 31 11.94 -1.83 -7.72
CA PHE A 31 11.23 -2.85 -6.94
C PHE A 31 10.16 -2.22 -6.05
N VAL A 32 9.25 -3.05 -5.56
CA VAL A 32 8.23 -2.66 -4.59
C VAL A 32 8.67 -3.09 -3.20
N SER A 33 8.51 -2.22 -2.21
CA SER A 33 8.74 -2.55 -0.80
C SER A 33 7.65 -1.95 0.08
N GLY A 34 7.28 -2.69 1.14
CA GLY A 34 6.34 -2.26 2.16
C GLY A 34 7.04 -1.43 3.24
N TRP A 35 6.37 -0.35 3.66
CA TRP A 35 6.80 0.48 4.78
C TRP A 35 5.61 1.26 5.33
N HIS A 36 5.39 1.19 6.65
CA HIS A 36 4.33 1.94 7.33
C HIS A 36 2.94 1.81 6.67
N GLY A 37 2.52 0.57 6.42
CA GLY A 37 1.20 0.30 5.84
C GLY A 37 1.03 0.70 4.38
N ALA A 38 2.08 1.12 3.71
CA ALA A 38 2.12 1.40 2.28
C ALA A 38 3.03 0.41 1.56
N SER A 39 2.81 0.21 0.27
CA SER A 39 3.77 -0.42 -0.63
C SER A 39 4.17 0.59 -1.69
N ASN A 40 5.43 0.97 -1.73
CA ASN A 40 5.95 1.99 -2.62
C ASN A 40 6.99 1.44 -3.59
N LEU A 41 7.19 2.17 -4.68
CA LEU A 41 8.24 1.90 -5.66
C LEU A 41 9.55 2.49 -5.17
N TYR A 42 10.62 1.71 -5.30
CA TYR A 42 11.98 2.10 -4.99
C TYR A 42 12.90 1.87 -6.18
N ARG A 43 13.96 2.64 -6.22
CA ARG A 43 15.07 2.50 -7.15
C ARG A 43 16.35 2.23 -6.38
N ALA A 44 17.02 1.13 -6.68
CA ALA A 44 18.37 0.84 -6.22
C ALA A 44 19.38 1.03 -7.35
N SER A 45 20.53 1.64 -7.08
CA SER A 45 21.64 1.67 -8.00
C SER A 45 22.31 0.30 -8.05
N THR A 46 22.74 -0.15 -9.23
CA THR A 46 23.46 -1.44 -9.39
C THR A 46 24.94 -1.32 -9.14
N ASP A 47 25.51 -0.12 -9.13
CA ASP A 47 26.93 0.16 -8.97
C ASP A 47 27.26 0.90 -7.66
N LYS A 48 26.24 1.35 -6.92
CA LYS A 48 26.39 2.07 -5.65
C LYS A 48 25.43 1.54 -4.60
N ALA A 49 25.81 1.61 -3.33
CA ALA A 49 24.91 1.30 -2.21
C ALA A 49 23.90 2.44 -1.98
N GLU A 50 23.01 2.67 -2.95
CA GLU A 50 22.02 3.73 -2.93
C GLU A 50 20.64 3.18 -3.25
N ILE A 51 19.68 3.44 -2.36
CA ILE A 51 18.26 3.13 -2.56
C ILE A 51 17.46 4.39 -2.29
N VAL A 52 16.61 4.77 -3.23
CA VAL A 52 15.73 5.94 -3.11
C VAL A 52 14.29 5.58 -3.42
N PRO A 53 13.31 6.17 -2.72
CA PRO A 53 11.91 6.00 -3.08
C PRO A 53 11.60 6.70 -4.40
N VAL A 54 10.85 6.05 -5.28
CA VAL A 54 10.23 6.64 -6.48
C VAL A 54 8.86 7.20 -6.11
N THR A 55 8.16 6.52 -5.20
CA THR A 55 6.87 6.97 -4.63
C THR A 55 6.93 6.95 -3.11
N SER A 56 6.07 7.75 -2.45
CA SER A 56 6.03 7.87 -0.98
C SER A 56 4.61 8.15 -0.47
N GLU A 57 3.61 7.59 -1.11
CA GLU A 57 2.20 7.78 -0.75
C GLU A 57 1.64 6.61 0.06
N LEU A 58 0.54 6.83 0.78
CA LEU A 58 -0.20 5.76 1.46
C LEU A 58 -1.07 5.02 0.43
N ALA A 59 -0.44 4.20 -0.36
CA ALA A 59 -1.03 3.40 -1.42
C ALA A 59 -0.33 2.04 -1.53
N ALA A 60 -0.86 1.17 -2.37
CA ALA A 60 -0.28 -0.13 -2.67
C ALA A 60 0.14 -0.21 -4.13
N TRP A 61 1.37 0.16 -4.42
CA TRP A 61 2.04 -0.23 -5.66
C TRP A 61 2.42 -1.71 -5.57
N ARG A 62 2.22 -2.50 -6.64
CA ARG A 62 2.35 -3.96 -6.54
C ARG A 62 3.18 -4.60 -7.63
N SER A 63 2.99 -4.19 -8.87
CA SER A 63 3.60 -4.86 -10.01
C SER A 63 4.42 -3.88 -10.82
N ILE A 64 5.54 -4.37 -11.34
CA ILE A 64 6.40 -3.65 -12.28
C ILE A 64 6.66 -4.59 -13.44
N VAL A 65 6.17 -4.25 -14.61
CA VAL A 65 6.50 -4.96 -15.85
C VAL A 65 7.11 -3.98 -16.82
N ARG A 66 8.34 -4.24 -17.25
CA ARG A 66 9.05 -3.39 -18.20
C ARG A 66 8.94 -3.91 -19.60
N SER A 67 8.70 -2.98 -20.54
CA SER A 67 8.85 -3.21 -21.98
C SER A 67 9.51 -1.99 -22.61
N ASN A 68 10.70 -2.16 -23.17
CA ASN A 68 11.55 -1.06 -23.62
C ASN A 68 11.77 -0.01 -22.52
N ASP A 69 11.43 1.25 -22.77
CA ASP A 69 11.55 2.36 -21.82
C ASP A 69 10.22 2.68 -21.11
N GLN A 70 9.29 1.74 -21.11
CA GLN A 70 8.00 1.86 -20.44
C GLN A 70 7.83 0.82 -19.33
N TYR A 71 7.10 1.23 -18.31
CA TYR A 71 6.78 0.40 -17.13
C TYR A 71 5.28 0.36 -16.92
N LEU A 72 4.71 -0.83 -17.02
CA LEU A 72 3.34 -1.08 -16.59
C LEU A 72 3.35 -1.38 -15.10
N LEU A 73 2.57 -0.61 -14.35
CA LEU A 73 2.50 -0.63 -12.91
C LEU A 73 1.07 -0.90 -12.46
N THR A 74 0.89 -1.50 -11.29
CA THR A 74 -0.42 -1.56 -10.64
C THR A 74 -0.41 -0.77 -9.34
N ARG A 75 -1.48 -0.02 -9.08
CA ARG A 75 -1.69 0.76 -7.86
C ARG A 75 -3.13 0.67 -7.41
N GLY A 76 -3.32 0.45 -6.13
CA GLY A 76 -4.60 0.59 -5.43
C GLY A 76 -4.41 1.30 -4.10
N ASP A 77 -5.50 1.50 -3.36
CA ASP A 77 -5.49 2.03 -2.00
C ASP A 77 -6.70 1.50 -1.21
N PHE A 78 -7.01 2.07 -0.03
CA PHE A 78 -8.14 1.64 0.79
C PHE A 78 -9.51 1.78 0.12
N THR A 79 -9.61 2.61 -0.91
CA THR A 79 -10.87 2.97 -1.58
C THR A 79 -10.87 2.72 -3.08
N SER A 80 -9.80 2.16 -3.60
CA SER A 80 -9.69 1.82 -5.01
C SER A 80 -9.13 0.42 -5.22
N VAL A 81 -9.73 -0.32 -6.14
CA VAL A 81 -9.13 -1.56 -6.64
C VAL A 81 -7.80 -1.25 -7.34
N PRO A 82 -6.92 -2.25 -7.49
CA PRO A 82 -5.72 -2.07 -8.29
C PRO A 82 -6.06 -1.69 -9.74
N GLU A 83 -5.51 -0.57 -10.18
CA GLU A 83 -5.62 -0.04 -11.53
C GLU A 83 -4.27 -0.09 -12.23
N LEU A 84 -4.28 -0.10 -13.55
CA LEU A 84 -3.07 -0.09 -14.37
C LEU A 84 -2.60 1.33 -14.64
N TYR A 85 -1.30 1.52 -14.53
CA TYR A 85 -0.62 2.79 -14.81
C TYR A 85 0.59 2.56 -15.72
N LEU A 86 0.88 3.54 -16.55
CA LEU A 86 2.03 3.54 -17.45
C LEU A 86 2.96 4.68 -17.06
N ALA A 87 4.20 4.34 -16.73
CA ALA A 87 5.31 5.25 -16.52
C ALA A 87 6.38 5.05 -17.57
N ASP A 88 7.23 6.04 -17.77
CA ASP A 88 8.42 5.91 -18.60
C ASP A 88 9.71 5.91 -17.77
N GLU A 89 10.83 5.59 -18.42
CA GLU A 89 12.14 5.49 -17.79
C GLU A 89 12.55 6.78 -17.07
N GLY A 90 12.27 7.97 -17.62
CA GLY A 90 12.61 9.26 -16.99
C GLY A 90 11.88 9.48 -15.67
N MET A 91 10.60 9.05 -15.57
CA MET A 91 9.83 9.07 -14.31
C MET A 91 10.45 8.12 -13.29
N MET A 92 10.77 6.90 -13.71
CA MET A 92 11.35 5.87 -12.84
C MET A 92 12.74 6.27 -12.32
N ARG A 93 13.51 7.01 -13.10
CA ARG A 93 14.83 7.55 -12.73
C ARG A 93 14.76 8.80 -11.85
N GLY A 94 13.61 9.45 -11.74
CA GLY A 94 13.47 10.74 -11.05
C GLY A 94 14.07 11.91 -11.84
N GLU A 95 14.20 11.78 -13.15
CA GLU A 95 14.63 12.84 -14.05
C GLU A 95 13.51 13.85 -14.33
N LYS A 96 12.28 13.46 -14.03
CA LYS A 96 11.06 14.28 -14.07
C LYS A 96 10.05 13.83 -13.01
N PRO A 97 9.00 14.62 -12.72
CA PRO A 97 7.95 14.25 -11.77
C PRO A 97 7.35 12.88 -12.09
N PHE A 98 7.03 12.10 -11.04
CA PHE A 98 6.40 10.80 -11.18
C PHE A 98 4.88 10.99 -11.33
N GLU A 99 4.43 11.12 -12.56
CA GLU A 99 3.02 11.33 -12.95
C GLU A 99 2.60 10.25 -13.98
N PRO A 100 2.47 8.98 -13.54
CA PRO A 100 2.17 7.89 -14.47
C PRO A 100 0.73 8.01 -15.01
N LYS A 101 0.58 7.71 -16.29
CA LYS A 101 -0.73 7.72 -16.95
C LYS A 101 -1.59 6.55 -16.46
N LYS A 102 -2.74 6.83 -15.84
CA LYS A 102 -3.76 5.82 -15.52
C LYS A 102 -4.35 5.25 -16.82
N LEU A 103 -4.34 3.93 -16.97
CA LEU A 103 -4.82 3.23 -18.17
C LEU A 103 -6.21 2.62 -18.00
N THR A 104 -6.61 2.27 -16.76
CA THR A 104 -7.88 1.60 -16.48
C THR A 104 -8.71 2.39 -15.47
N ASP A 105 -10.01 2.21 -15.50
CA ASP A 105 -10.96 2.68 -14.49
C ASP A 105 -12.03 1.58 -14.35
N LEU A 106 -11.64 0.51 -13.62
CA LEU A 106 -12.40 -0.74 -13.61
C LEU A 106 -13.72 -0.64 -12.84
N ASN A 107 -13.76 0.16 -11.78
CA ASN A 107 -14.94 0.27 -10.91
C ASN A 107 -15.30 1.74 -10.60
N PRO A 108 -15.57 2.58 -11.61
CA PRO A 108 -15.84 4.00 -11.40
C PRO A 108 -17.08 4.26 -10.53
N TRP A 109 -18.03 3.34 -10.50
CA TRP A 109 -19.24 3.40 -9.68
C TRP A 109 -18.96 3.31 -8.17
N MET A 110 -17.81 2.76 -7.75
CA MET A 110 -17.43 2.67 -6.34
C MET A 110 -16.93 4.02 -5.78
N LYS A 111 -16.61 4.95 -6.63
CA LYS A 111 -16.04 6.24 -6.25
C LYS A 111 -16.98 7.01 -5.31
N GLY A 112 -16.47 7.36 -4.13
CA GLY A 112 -17.24 8.04 -3.09
C GLY A 112 -18.17 7.16 -2.25
N MET A 113 -18.25 5.85 -2.56
CA MET A 113 -19.04 4.89 -1.78
C MET A 113 -18.24 4.23 -0.65
N LEU A 114 -16.93 4.22 -0.78
CA LEU A 114 -16.03 3.51 0.12
C LEU A 114 -15.48 4.44 1.20
N VAL A 115 -15.23 3.87 2.37
CA VAL A 115 -14.75 4.62 3.54
C VAL A 115 -13.23 4.52 3.63
N SER A 116 -12.57 5.68 3.72
CA SER A 116 -11.13 5.77 4.00
C SER A 116 -10.87 5.76 5.51
N PRO A 117 -9.75 5.15 5.95
CA PRO A 117 -9.35 5.19 7.34
C PRO A 117 -8.64 6.49 7.69
N LYS A 118 -8.54 6.71 9.00
CA LYS A 118 -7.55 7.59 9.60
C LYS A 118 -6.39 6.74 10.13
N GLU A 119 -5.18 7.05 9.71
CA GLU A 119 -3.97 6.48 10.29
C GLU A 119 -3.78 6.96 11.72
N MET A 120 -3.28 6.07 12.58
CA MET A 120 -2.93 6.37 13.96
C MET A 120 -1.67 5.61 14.38
N TRP A 121 -0.91 6.22 15.29
CA TRP A 121 0.24 5.61 15.93
C TRP A 121 0.02 5.58 17.43
N ILE A 122 0.22 4.42 18.06
CA ILE A 122 -0.01 4.20 19.48
C ILE A 122 1.28 3.73 20.13
N ASP A 123 1.68 4.37 21.20
CA ASP A 123 2.80 3.90 22.02
C ASP A 123 2.39 2.61 22.74
N THR A 124 3.29 1.62 22.76
CA THR A 124 3.04 0.37 23.49
C THR A 124 3.09 0.63 25.00
N LEU A 125 2.37 -0.21 25.77
CA LEU A 125 2.25 -0.02 27.23
C LEU A 125 3.60 -0.06 27.97
N ASP A 126 4.58 -0.76 27.41
CA ASP A 126 5.96 -0.81 27.93
C ASP A 126 6.82 0.38 27.51
N GLY A 127 6.31 1.24 26.61
CA GLY A 127 7.03 2.41 26.08
C GLY A 127 8.20 2.07 25.13
N GLU A 128 8.37 0.81 24.75
CA GLU A 128 9.52 0.38 23.94
C GLU A 128 9.33 0.58 22.44
N SER A 129 8.08 0.75 21.99
CA SER A 129 7.79 0.88 20.55
C SER A 129 6.47 1.60 20.31
N ARG A 130 6.24 1.94 19.04
CA ARG A 130 4.96 2.42 18.55
C ARG A 130 4.40 1.44 17.54
N VAL A 131 3.10 1.26 17.56
CA VAL A 131 2.37 0.43 16.60
C VAL A 131 1.48 1.30 15.72
N GLN A 132 1.44 0.96 14.44
CA GLN A 132 0.58 1.63 13.47
C GLN A 132 -0.80 0.97 13.47
N GLY A 133 -1.83 1.79 13.32
CA GLY A 133 -3.19 1.32 13.11
C GLY A 133 -3.95 2.20 12.14
N PHE A 134 -5.06 1.67 11.65
CA PHE A 134 -6.00 2.36 10.78
C PHE A 134 -7.40 2.27 11.39
N VAL A 135 -8.02 3.42 11.61
CA VAL A 135 -9.38 3.53 12.15
C VAL A 135 -10.32 3.97 11.04
N PHE A 136 -11.25 3.12 10.71
CA PHE A 136 -12.31 3.40 9.75
C PHE A 136 -13.59 3.76 10.51
N PRO A 137 -14.19 4.93 10.27
CA PRO A 137 -15.52 5.22 10.78
C PRO A 137 -16.56 4.34 10.07
N PRO A 138 -17.71 4.06 10.69
CA PRO A 138 -18.81 3.42 9.97
C PRO A 138 -19.31 4.34 8.84
N GLN A 139 -19.81 3.74 7.79
CA GLN A 139 -20.41 4.50 6.70
C GLN A 139 -21.58 5.35 7.22
N GLY A 140 -21.62 6.63 6.85
CA GLY A 140 -22.66 7.54 7.28
C GLY A 140 -22.60 7.94 8.77
N MET A 141 -21.43 7.88 9.39
CA MET A 141 -21.24 8.27 10.80
C MET A 141 -21.74 9.69 11.08
N GLU A 142 -22.57 9.84 12.11
CA GLU A 142 -23.06 11.14 12.60
C GLU A 142 -22.21 11.61 13.80
N PRO A 143 -21.87 12.91 13.84
CA PRO A 143 -21.12 13.47 14.97
C PRO A 143 -21.83 13.25 16.31
N GLY A 144 -21.07 12.84 17.33
CA GLY A 144 -21.56 12.65 18.70
C GLY A 144 -22.29 11.32 18.95
N LYS A 145 -22.59 10.53 17.91
CA LYS A 145 -23.12 9.17 18.10
C LYS A 145 -22.00 8.17 18.39
N LYS A 146 -22.32 7.15 19.19
CA LYS A 146 -21.46 6.00 19.45
C LYS A 146 -21.90 4.85 18.55
N TYR A 147 -20.92 4.16 18.00
CA TYR A 147 -21.11 3.00 17.11
C TYR A 147 -20.32 1.81 17.64
N PRO A 148 -20.79 0.58 17.43
CA PRO A 148 -19.97 -0.60 17.68
C PRO A 148 -18.75 -0.57 16.75
N ALA A 149 -17.66 -1.18 17.20
CA ALA A 149 -16.44 -1.30 16.39
C ALA A 149 -15.90 -2.73 16.44
N VAL A 150 -15.35 -3.18 15.32
CA VAL A 150 -14.61 -4.43 15.20
C VAL A 150 -13.13 -4.11 15.28
N VAL A 151 -12.38 -4.84 16.09
CA VAL A 151 -10.91 -4.84 16.06
C VAL A 151 -10.50 -6.03 15.22
N TYR A 152 -9.83 -5.75 14.10
CA TYR A 152 -9.34 -6.75 13.17
C TYR A 152 -7.85 -7.00 13.41
N ILE A 153 -7.52 -8.23 13.79
CA ILE A 153 -6.16 -8.68 14.05
C ILE A 153 -5.74 -9.59 12.92
N HIS A 154 -4.74 -9.19 12.14
CA HIS A 154 -4.24 -10.00 11.02
C HIS A 154 -3.51 -11.26 11.50
N GLY A 155 -3.57 -12.29 10.68
CA GLY A 155 -2.79 -13.52 10.88
C GLY A 155 -1.39 -13.43 10.29
N GLY A 156 -0.71 -14.57 10.28
CA GLY A 156 0.46 -14.65 9.45
C GLY A 156 1.75 -15.23 9.94
N PRO A 157 2.46 -14.89 11.01
CA PRO A 157 2.37 -13.84 12.02
C PRO A 157 3.00 -12.50 11.62
N THR A 158 3.81 -12.46 10.57
CA THR A 158 4.63 -11.29 10.22
C THR A 158 4.08 -10.32 9.16
N PRO A 159 3.03 -10.61 8.36
CA PRO A 159 2.50 -9.63 7.42
C PRO A 159 2.07 -8.32 8.11
N PHE A 160 1.78 -7.32 7.32
CA PHE A 160 1.17 -6.08 7.79
C PHE A 160 -0.14 -5.79 7.02
N MET A 161 -1.03 -5.06 7.64
CA MET A 161 -2.22 -4.51 7.00
C MET A 161 -1.89 -3.10 6.50
N GLY A 162 -2.20 -2.85 5.24
CA GLY A 162 -1.85 -1.59 4.60
C GLY A 162 -2.91 -1.09 3.63
N ALA A 163 -2.52 -0.13 2.82
CA ALA A 163 -3.36 0.62 1.89
C ALA A 163 -3.91 -0.26 0.75
N ALA A 164 -4.84 -1.14 1.08
CA ALA A 164 -5.52 -2.02 0.14
C ALA A 164 -7.02 -2.06 0.39
N LEU A 165 -7.80 -2.02 -0.68
CA LEU A 165 -9.23 -2.25 -0.59
C LEU A 165 -9.49 -3.71 -0.21
N THR A 166 -10.18 -3.90 0.93
CA THR A 166 -10.62 -5.19 1.42
C THR A 166 -12.15 -5.21 1.46
N TYR A 167 -12.75 -6.12 0.74
CA TYR A 167 -14.21 -6.21 0.65
C TYR A 167 -14.86 -6.42 2.03
N GLU A 168 -14.33 -7.34 2.83
CA GLU A 168 -14.81 -7.62 4.18
C GLU A 168 -14.84 -6.38 5.07
N HIS A 169 -13.79 -5.54 4.99
CA HIS A 169 -13.73 -4.28 5.73
C HIS A 169 -14.88 -3.35 5.34
N GLN A 170 -15.12 -3.18 4.07
CA GLN A 170 -16.21 -2.32 3.59
C GLN A 170 -17.59 -2.88 3.95
N CYS A 171 -17.77 -4.20 4.02
CA CYS A 171 -19.00 -4.82 4.51
C CYS A 171 -19.25 -4.50 6.00
N ILE A 172 -18.23 -4.57 6.84
CA ILE A 172 -18.32 -4.18 8.25
C ILE A 172 -18.76 -2.71 8.40
N LEU A 173 -18.13 -1.82 7.62
CA LEU A 173 -18.43 -0.39 7.64
C LEU A 173 -19.83 -0.10 7.13
N GLY A 174 -20.26 -0.78 6.08
CA GLY A 174 -21.61 -0.68 5.51
C GLY A 174 -22.71 -1.22 6.45
N ALA A 175 -22.35 -2.15 7.34
CA ALA A 175 -23.24 -2.61 8.40
C ALA A 175 -23.36 -1.64 9.59
N GLY A 176 -22.77 -0.44 9.49
CA GLY A 176 -22.84 0.59 10.53
C GLY A 176 -21.89 0.40 11.69
N MET A 177 -20.86 -0.42 11.53
CA MET A 177 -19.80 -0.64 12.52
C MET A 177 -18.52 0.07 12.11
N GLY A 178 -17.77 0.59 13.08
CA GLY A 178 -16.39 1.02 12.86
C GLY A 178 -15.44 -0.17 12.76
N LEU A 179 -14.26 0.07 12.18
CA LEU A 179 -13.22 -0.97 12.06
C LEU A 179 -11.89 -0.39 12.51
N ILE A 180 -11.15 -1.16 13.32
CA ILE A 180 -9.81 -0.82 13.79
C ILE A 180 -8.88 -1.94 13.34
N ILE A 181 -7.88 -1.60 12.57
CA ILE A 181 -6.82 -2.52 12.12
C ILE A 181 -5.54 -2.10 12.80
N MET A 182 -4.78 -3.06 13.33
CA MET A 182 -3.52 -2.78 14.03
C MET A 182 -2.40 -3.63 13.44
N ASN A 183 -1.29 -2.97 13.11
CA ASN A 183 0.00 -3.61 12.85
C ASN A 183 0.73 -3.72 14.20
N PHE A 184 0.46 -4.80 14.92
CA PHE A 184 1.03 -5.04 16.24
C PHE A 184 2.52 -5.35 16.16
N ARG A 185 3.21 -5.34 17.32
CA ARG A 185 4.66 -5.65 17.38
C ARG A 185 4.97 -7.01 16.76
N GLY A 186 5.93 -7.04 15.84
CA GLY A 186 6.29 -8.22 15.05
C GLY A 186 5.64 -8.26 13.67
N SER A 187 4.72 -7.33 13.35
CA SER A 187 4.30 -7.11 11.97
C SER A 187 5.44 -6.54 11.14
N SER A 188 5.48 -6.90 9.87
CA SER A 188 6.44 -6.38 8.91
C SER A 188 5.92 -5.08 8.28
N GLY A 189 6.81 -4.26 7.71
CA GLY A 189 6.45 -3.03 6.98
C GLY A 189 6.74 -1.73 7.70
#